data_8d6562471dc7797ba6d00242916cb968
#
_entry.id   8d6562471dc7797ba6d00242916cb968
#
_cell.length_a   1.000
_cell.length_b   1.000
_cell.length_c   1.000
_cell.angle_alpha   90.00
_cell.angle_beta   90.00
_cell.angle_gamma   90.00
#
_symmetry.space_group_name_H-M   'P 1'
#
loop_
_entity.id
_entity.type
_entity.pdbx_description
1 polymer ?
#
loop_
_entity_poly.entity_id
_entity_poly.type
_entity_poly.pdbx_seq_one_letter_code
_entity_poly.pdbx_strand_id
1 'polypeptide(L)'
;MAIITEEMERMVSGLRLCYVATVTPDGRPNLSPKGSLRVIDRDHLAFADIMSPATIRNLRVNPYIEVNMVDPFLRRGYRFKGICEILTEGEIFDLVANELWDREGRQYPVNAVVKIAVQAAIAVRSPAYVFNKGVKEENVRSIWLERYGVKALESTPDRSQETRTGG
;
A
#
# COMPACT_ATOMS: atom_id res chain seq x y z
N MET A 1 4.64 5.05 -21.14
CA MET A 1 4.13 3.66 -20.91
C MET A 1 3.71 3.62 -19.44
N ALA A 2 2.49 3.20 -19.14
CA ALA A 2 1.96 3.16 -17.78
C ALA A 2 2.82 2.26 -16.88
N ILE A 3 3.23 2.75 -15.70
CA ILE A 3 4.12 2.04 -14.78
C ILE A 3 3.33 1.16 -13.82
N ILE A 4 2.18 1.67 -13.34
CA ILE A 4 1.32 0.98 -12.38
C ILE A 4 0.36 0.05 -13.14
N THR A 5 0.53 -1.25 -12.93
CA THR A 5 -0.34 -2.28 -13.52
C THR A 5 -1.59 -2.48 -12.68
N GLU A 6 -2.59 -3.18 -13.23
CA GLU A 6 -3.80 -3.57 -12.46
C GLU A 6 -3.50 -4.48 -11.27
N GLU A 7 -2.48 -5.33 -11.37
CA GLU A 7 -2.04 -6.15 -10.25
C GLU A 7 -1.47 -5.30 -9.10
N MET A 8 -0.65 -4.29 -9.42
CA MET A 8 -0.14 -3.33 -8.45
C MET A 8 -1.26 -2.53 -7.79
N GLU A 9 -2.22 -2.06 -8.59
CA GLU A 9 -3.39 -1.34 -8.09
C GLU A 9 -4.23 -2.19 -7.13
N ARG A 10 -4.51 -3.46 -7.48
CA ARG A 10 -5.20 -4.39 -6.56
C ARG A 10 -4.43 -4.62 -5.28
N MET A 11 -3.10 -4.72 -5.35
CA MET A 11 -2.26 -4.86 -4.16
C MET A 11 -2.27 -3.62 -3.29
N VAL A 12 -2.14 -2.43 -3.86
CA VAL A 12 -2.19 -1.15 -3.13
C VAL A 12 -3.55 -0.99 -2.44
N SER A 13 -4.64 -1.32 -3.11
CA SER A 13 -5.99 -1.24 -2.55
C SER A 13 -6.27 -2.29 -1.48
N GLY A 14 -5.68 -3.49 -1.59
CA GLY A 14 -5.89 -4.61 -0.67
C GLY A 14 -5.02 -4.56 0.58
N LEU A 15 -3.78 -4.06 0.45
CA LEU A 15 -2.85 -3.94 1.58
C LEU A 15 -2.96 -2.54 2.21
N ARG A 16 -3.25 -2.52 3.50
CA ARG A 16 -3.45 -1.28 4.27
C ARG A 16 -2.19 -0.78 4.95
N LEU A 17 -1.03 -1.31 4.60
CA LEU A 17 0.25 -0.93 5.20
C LEU A 17 1.34 -0.92 4.14
N CYS A 18 2.03 0.21 4.03
CA CYS A 18 3.28 0.33 3.31
C CYS A 18 4.31 1.08 4.16
N TYR A 19 5.56 1.06 3.74
CA TYR A 19 6.66 1.81 4.35
C TYR A 19 7.20 2.81 3.35
N VAL A 20 7.30 4.06 3.79
CA VAL A 20 7.82 5.18 2.99
C VAL A 20 9.22 5.52 3.49
N ALA A 21 10.20 5.42 2.60
CA ALA A 21 11.57 5.80 2.85
C ALA A 21 11.87 7.18 2.27
N THR A 22 12.50 8.02 3.08
CA THR A 22 13.00 9.35 2.72
C THR A 22 14.40 9.56 3.29
N VAL A 23 15.08 10.61 2.89
CA VAL A 23 16.44 10.92 3.37
C VAL A 23 16.44 12.28 4.07
N THR A 24 17.03 12.33 5.24
CA THR A 24 17.21 13.59 5.98
C THR A 24 18.23 14.52 5.27
N PRO A 25 18.24 15.83 5.54
CA PRO A 25 19.20 16.75 4.92
C PRO A 25 20.67 16.36 5.14
N ASP A 26 20.98 15.67 6.24
CA ASP A 26 22.32 15.16 6.56
C ASP A 26 22.59 13.74 6.02
N GLY A 27 21.71 13.24 5.10
CA GLY A 27 21.92 11.98 4.38
C GLY A 27 21.51 10.72 5.13
N ARG A 28 20.81 10.82 6.26
CA ARG A 28 20.36 9.63 7.02
C ARG A 28 19.04 9.11 6.49
N PRO A 29 18.85 7.79 6.43
CA PRO A 29 17.56 7.20 6.07
C PRO A 29 16.50 7.47 7.13
N ASN A 30 15.27 7.71 6.67
CA ASN A 30 14.08 7.82 7.49
C ASN A 30 12.99 6.92 6.92
N LEU A 31 12.38 6.11 7.77
CA LEU A 31 11.32 5.17 7.39
C LEU A 31 10.05 5.47 8.18
N SER A 32 8.92 5.52 7.50
CA SER A 32 7.61 5.79 8.12
C SER A 32 6.53 4.86 7.58
N PRO A 33 5.75 4.18 8.45
CA PRO A 33 4.60 3.40 8.01
C PRO A 33 3.47 4.33 7.54
N LYS A 34 2.72 3.89 6.53
CA LYS A 34 1.54 4.57 5.99
C LYS A 34 0.42 3.58 5.73
N GLY A 35 -0.80 3.92 6.16
CA GLY A 35 -2.01 3.15 5.92
C GLY A 35 -2.93 3.75 4.85
N SER A 36 -2.55 4.88 4.26
CA SER A 36 -3.38 5.66 3.33
C SER A 36 -2.86 5.70 1.89
N LEU A 37 -1.92 4.80 1.55
CA LEU A 37 -1.42 4.73 0.17
C LEU A 37 -2.54 4.31 -0.78
N ARG A 38 -2.62 5.01 -1.93
CA ARG A 38 -3.56 4.73 -3.00
C ARG A 38 -2.99 5.01 -4.37
N VAL A 39 -3.58 4.41 -5.38
CA VAL A 39 -3.33 4.74 -6.79
C VAL A 39 -4.22 5.91 -7.18
N ILE A 40 -3.63 6.92 -7.80
CA ILE A 40 -4.34 8.06 -8.40
C ILE A 40 -4.62 7.78 -9.88
N ASP A 41 -3.59 7.34 -10.58
CA ASP A 41 -3.66 6.92 -11.97
C ASP A 41 -2.52 5.93 -12.30
N ARG A 42 -2.31 5.62 -13.57
CA ARG A 42 -1.30 4.64 -14.01
C ARG A 42 0.16 5.04 -13.78
N ASP A 43 0.40 6.28 -13.38
CA ASP A 43 1.76 6.82 -13.16
C ASP A 43 1.91 7.49 -11.78
N HIS A 44 0.81 7.61 -11.01
CA HIS A 44 0.84 8.32 -9.73
C HIS A 44 0.25 7.52 -8.57
N LEU A 45 0.95 7.60 -7.44
CA LEU A 45 0.46 7.20 -6.11
C LEU A 45 0.25 8.43 -5.24
N ALA A 46 -0.54 8.31 -4.17
CA ALA A 46 -0.61 9.32 -3.12
C ALA A 46 -0.85 8.70 -1.75
N PHE A 47 -0.46 9.44 -0.69
CA PHE A 47 -0.82 9.12 0.69
C PHE A 47 -1.06 10.39 1.51
N ALA A 48 -1.88 10.29 2.57
CA ALA A 48 -2.11 11.37 3.51
C ALA A 48 -1.00 11.46 4.57
N ASP A 49 -0.56 12.68 4.87
CA ASP A 49 0.24 12.97 6.06
C ASP A 49 -0.68 13.32 7.23
N ILE A 50 -0.67 12.45 8.24
CA ILE A 50 -1.43 12.61 9.48
C ILE A 50 -0.47 13.00 10.63
N MET A 51 0.59 12.20 10.82
CA MET A 51 1.55 12.35 11.92
C MET A 51 2.97 11.98 11.49
N SER A 52 3.47 12.52 10.38
CA SER A 52 4.82 12.23 9.92
C SER A 52 5.63 13.48 9.54
N PRO A 53 5.83 14.41 10.49
CA PRO A 53 6.49 15.68 10.21
C PRO A 53 7.92 15.52 9.72
N ALA A 54 8.64 14.47 10.11
CA ALA A 54 9.98 14.17 9.61
C ALA A 54 9.96 13.82 8.12
N THR A 55 8.99 12.99 7.69
CA THR A 55 8.81 12.64 6.27
C THR A 55 8.58 13.90 5.43
N ILE A 56 7.66 14.77 5.85
CA ILE A 56 7.35 16.01 5.13
C ILE A 56 8.56 16.96 5.09
N ARG A 57 9.30 17.14 6.21
CA ARG A 57 10.51 17.96 6.21
C ARG A 57 11.56 17.44 5.23
N ASN A 58 11.77 16.12 5.21
CA ASN A 58 12.73 15.50 4.31
C ASN A 58 12.34 15.73 2.84
N LEU A 59 11.07 15.49 2.50
CA LEU A 59 10.56 15.62 1.14
C LEU A 59 10.55 17.05 0.60
N ARG A 60 10.46 18.06 1.48
CA ARG A 60 10.63 19.48 1.09
C ARG A 60 12.05 19.80 0.65
N VAL A 61 13.04 19.10 1.17
CA VAL A 61 14.46 19.28 0.82
C VAL A 61 14.88 18.34 -0.30
N ASN A 62 14.44 17.09 -0.25
CA ASN A 62 14.75 16.07 -1.24
C ASN A 62 13.45 15.33 -1.62
N PRO A 63 12.90 15.58 -2.81
CA PRO A 63 11.62 15.02 -3.21
C PRO A 63 11.68 13.55 -3.63
N TYR A 64 12.83 12.91 -3.63
CA TYR A 64 12.96 11.50 -3.94
C TYR A 64 12.41 10.63 -2.81
N ILE A 65 11.63 9.63 -3.21
CA ILE A 65 10.89 8.76 -2.29
C ILE A 65 10.93 7.32 -2.78
N GLU A 66 11.00 6.37 -1.84
CA GLU A 66 10.69 4.97 -2.11
C GLU A 66 9.55 4.51 -1.23
N VAL A 67 8.63 3.74 -1.82
CA VAL A 67 7.53 3.10 -1.12
C VAL A 67 7.69 1.60 -1.25
N ASN A 68 7.76 0.89 -0.12
CA ASN A 68 7.81 -0.57 -0.10
C ASN A 68 6.50 -1.13 0.47
N MET A 69 5.89 -2.03 -0.27
CA MET A 69 4.66 -2.71 0.09
C MET A 69 4.80 -4.20 -0.17
N VAL A 70 4.58 -5.02 0.84
CA VAL A 70 4.72 -6.48 0.76
C VAL A 70 3.55 -7.14 1.46
N ASP A 71 2.88 -8.06 0.78
CA ASP A 71 1.91 -8.95 1.41
C ASP A 71 2.65 -9.89 2.39
N PRO A 72 2.34 -9.82 3.69
CA PRO A 72 3.04 -10.59 4.71
C PRO A 72 2.81 -12.10 4.59
N PHE A 73 1.69 -12.52 3.98
CA PHE A 73 1.33 -13.92 3.82
C PHE A 73 1.83 -14.51 2.50
N LEU A 74 1.73 -13.73 1.42
CA LEU A 74 2.26 -14.13 0.12
C LEU A 74 3.77 -13.88 0.00
N ARG A 75 4.33 -13.02 0.85
CA ARG A 75 5.77 -12.67 0.84
C ARG A 75 6.24 -12.14 -0.51
N ARG A 76 5.37 -11.40 -1.18
CA ARG A 76 5.63 -10.69 -2.42
C ARG A 76 5.00 -9.32 -2.42
N GLY A 77 5.50 -8.42 -3.24
CA GLY A 77 5.01 -7.06 -3.31
C GLY A 77 5.74 -6.22 -4.33
N TYR A 78 5.74 -4.93 -4.09
CA TYR A 78 6.40 -3.97 -4.98
C TYR A 78 7.13 -2.89 -4.19
N ARG A 79 8.20 -2.40 -4.81
CA ARG A 79 8.90 -1.18 -4.42
C ARG A 79 8.69 -0.16 -5.53
N PHE A 80 8.06 0.96 -5.17
CA PHE A 80 7.86 2.09 -6.07
C PHE A 80 8.90 3.14 -5.77
N LYS A 81 9.60 3.61 -6.81
CA LYS A 81 10.52 4.75 -6.74
C LYS A 81 9.90 5.92 -7.46
N GLY A 82 10.03 7.12 -6.92
CA GLY A 82 9.45 8.28 -7.55
C GLY A 82 9.95 9.62 -7.00
N ILE A 83 9.35 10.65 -7.55
CA ILE A 83 9.52 12.05 -7.10
C ILE A 83 8.16 12.52 -6.60
N CYS A 84 8.13 13.18 -5.46
CA CYS A 84 6.90 13.62 -4.85
C CYS A 84 6.66 15.12 -4.95
N GLU A 85 5.37 15.46 -4.87
CA GLU A 85 4.83 16.78 -4.67
C GLU A 85 4.00 16.77 -3.37
N ILE A 86 4.11 17.82 -2.56
CA ILE A 86 3.34 17.98 -1.31
C ILE A 86 2.18 18.93 -1.58
N LEU A 87 0.96 18.41 -1.47
CA LEU A 87 -0.28 19.13 -1.71
C LEU A 87 -0.96 19.46 -0.38
N THR A 88 -1.43 20.70 -0.23
CA THR A 88 -2.20 21.15 0.94
C THR A 88 -3.64 21.51 0.58
N GLU A 89 -3.98 21.49 -0.72
CA GLU A 89 -5.29 21.79 -1.27
C GLU A 89 -5.42 21.20 -2.69
N GLY A 90 -6.63 21.24 -3.26
CA GLY A 90 -6.94 20.85 -4.63
C GLY A 90 -7.53 19.44 -4.75
N GLU A 91 -7.93 19.06 -5.95
CA GLU A 91 -8.74 17.85 -6.21
C GLU A 91 -8.12 16.56 -5.67
N ILE A 92 -6.80 16.39 -5.80
CA ILE A 92 -6.12 15.18 -5.31
C ILE A 92 -6.04 15.21 -3.77
N PHE A 93 -5.83 16.38 -3.16
CA PHE A 93 -5.87 16.53 -1.72
C PHE A 93 -7.27 16.14 -1.20
N ASP A 94 -8.33 16.73 -1.75
CA ASP A 94 -9.70 16.47 -1.35
C ASP A 94 -10.09 15.00 -1.53
N LEU A 95 -9.68 14.39 -2.66
CA LEU A 95 -9.92 12.98 -2.94
C LEU A 95 -9.32 12.07 -1.86
N VAL A 96 -8.04 12.27 -1.53
CA VAL A 96 -7.32 11.44 -0.56
C VAL A 96 -7.81 11.71 0.87
N ALA A 97 -8.08 12.97 1.22
CA ALA A 97 -8.57 13.36 2.53
C ALA A 97 -9.98 12.82 2.79
N ASN A 98 -10.90 12.99 1.85
CA ASN A 98 -12.28 12.51 1.99
C ASN A 98 -12.32 10.99 2.12
N GLU A 99 -11.57 10.23 1.30
CA GLU A 99 -11.52 8.77 1.41
C GLU A 99 -10.97 8.31 2.78
N LEU A 100 -9.95 9.01 3.31
CA LEU A 100 -9.45 8.72 4.65
C LEU A 100 -10.51 8.99 5.70
N TRP A 101 -11.19 10.13 5.64
CA TRP A 101 -12.24 10.52 6.59
C TRP A 101 -13.47 9.63 6.53
N ASP A 102 -13.87 9.18 5.35
CA ASP A 102 -14.99 8.25 5.18
C ASP A 102 -14.69 6.88 5.81
N ARG A 103 -13.43 6.47 5.77
CA ARG A 103 -13.00 5.17 6.30
C ARG A 103 -12.66 5.21 7.79
N GLU A 104 -11.93 6.21 8.24
CA GLU A 104 -11.34 6.28 9.59
C GLU A 104 -12.00 7.33 10.49
N GLY A 105 -12.73 8.28 9.90
CA GLY A 105 -13.39 9.38 10.60
C GLY A 105 -12.60 10.70 10.54
N ARG A 106 -13.33 11.81 10.69
CA ARG A 106 -12.79 13.18 10.57
C ARG A 106 -11.91 13.63 11.74
N GLN A 107 -11.79 12.83 12.79
CA GLN A 107 -10.86 13.07 13.90
C GLN A 107 -9.38 12.94 13.49
N TYR A 108 -9.09 12.33 12.35
CA TYR A 108 -7.74 12.25 11.82
C TYR A 108 -7.42 13.49 10.99
N PRO A 109 -6.47 14.35 11.41
CA PRO A 109 -6.09 15.52 10.63
C PRO A 109 -5.35 15.07 9.36
N VAL A 110 -5.67 15.67 8.23
CA VAL A 110 -4.87 15.56 7.00
C VAL A 110 -4.11 16.86 6.84
N ASN A 111 -2.82 16.86 7.19
CA ASN A 111 -1.99 18.06 7.13
C ASN A 111 -1.49 18.35 5.71
N ALA A 112 -1.28 17.29 4.93
CA ALA A 112 -0.86 17.33 3.54
C ALA A 112 -1.17 16.00 2.86
N VAL A 113 -1.18 16.00 1.55
CA VAL A 113 -1.16 14.81 0.71
C VAL A 113 0.15 14.80 -0.07
N VAL A 114 0.87 13.68 -0.01
CA VAL A 114 2.07 13.45 -0.81
C VAL A 114 1.66 12.71 -2.07
N LYS A 115 1.69 13.39 -3.21
CA LYS A 115 1.52 12.80 -4.54
C LYS A 115 2.89 12.36 -5.05
N ILE A 116 2.97 11.16 -5.61
CA ILE A 116 4.21 10.54 -6.08
C ILE A 116 4.10 10.27 -7.57
N ALA A 117 4.91 10.93 -8.38
CA ALA A 117 5.13 10.53 -9.76
C ALA A 117 6.07 9.32 -9.77
N VAL A 118 5.54 8.16 -10.08
CA VAL A 118 6.27 6.89 -10.07
C VAL A 118 7.20 6.83 -11.27
N GLN A 119 8.49 6.60 -11.02
CA GLN A 119 9.52 6.45 -12.06
C GLN A 119 9.87 5.00 -12.33
N ALA A 120 9.72 4.13 -11.32
CA ALA A 120 9.95 2.70 -11.45
C ALA A 120 9.13 1.92 -10.43
N ALA A 121 8.68 0.74 -10.83
CA ALA A 121 8.06 -0.26 -9.96
C ALA A 121 8.86 -1.57 -10.06
N ILE A 122 9.36 -2.05 -8.93
CA ILE A 122 10.25 -3.21 -8.85
C ILE A 122 9.54 -4.28 -8.01
N ALA A 123 9.37 -5.47 -8.58
CA ALA A 123 8.79 -6.60 -7.86
C ALA A 123 9.70 -7.05 -6.70
N VAL A 124 9.11 -7.26 -5.54
CA VAL A 124 9.76 -7.83 -4.34
C VAL A 124 9.19 -9.21 -4.11
N ARG A 125 10.05 -10.21 -3.98
CA ARG A 125 9.65 -11.60 -3.78
C ARG A 125 10.50 -12.27 -2.72
N SER A 126 9.89 -13.15 -1.94
CA SER A 126 10.63 -14.03 -1.03
C SER A 126 11.59 -14.93 -1.82
N PRO A 127 12.79 -15.22 -1.28
CA PRO A 127 13.68 -16.23 -1.82
C PRO A 127 13.03 -17.60 -2.04
N ALA A 128 11.97 -17.92 -1.31
CA ALA A 128 11.22 -19.16 -1.49
C ALA A 128 10.71 -19.35 -2.93
N TYR A 129 10.32 -18.26 -3.61
CA TYR A 129 9.89 -18.33 -5.02
C TYR A 129 11.03 -18.55 -6.02
N VAL A 130 12.26 -18.30 -5.60
CA VAL A 130 13.46 -18.45 -6.44
C VAL A 130 14.10 -19.82 -6.23
N PHE A 131 14.24 -20.24 -4.98
CA PHE A 131 15.01 -21.43 -4.64
C PHE A 131 14.18 -22.71 -4.53
N ASN A 132 12.87 -22.62 -4.26
CA ASN A 132 11.99 -23.78 -4.19
C ASN A 132 11.22 -23.93 -5.52
N LYS A 133 11.76 -24.76 -6.43
CA LYS A 133 11.12 -25.02 -7.72
C LYS A 133 9.69 -25.54 -7.54
N GLY A 134 8.73 -24.88 -8.18
CA GLY A 134 7.32 -25.27 -8.15
C GLY A 134 6.54 -24.89 -6.89
N VAL A 135 7.09 -24.03 -6.02
CA VAL A 135 6.34 -23.50 -4.88
C VAL A 135 5.14 -22.70 -5.38
N LYS A 136 3.95 -23.03 -4.88
CA LYS A 136 2.72 -22.30 -5.17
C LYS A 136 2.48 -21.23 -4.11
N GLU A 137 1.83 -20.13 -4.51
CA GLU A 137 1.47 -19.03 -3.60
C GLU A 137 0.62 -19.49 -2.42
N GLU A 138 -0.30 -20.41 -2.65
CA GLU A 138 -1.15 -21.00 -1.62
C GLU A 138 -0.34 -21.67 -0.51
N ASN A 139 0.72 -22.39 -0.87
CA ASN A 139 1.61 -23.05 0.10
C ASN A 139 2.37 -22.00 0.93
N VAL A 140 2.89 -20.95 0.27
CA VAL A 140 3.56 -19.86 0.98
C VAL A 140 2.59 -19.17 1.93
N ARG A 141 1.37 -18.87 1.46
CA ARG A 141 0.32 -18.26 2.27
C ARG A 141 -0.03 -19.11 3.50
N SER A 142 -0.28 -20.40 3.33
CA SER A 142 -0.62 -21.31 4.43
C SER A 142 0.47 -21.34 5.50
N ILE A 143 1.74 -21.48 5.09
CA ILE A 143 2.88 -21.49 6.01
C ILE A 143 2.95 -20.21 6.83
N TRP A 144 2.74 -19.04 6.20
CA TRP A 144 2.84 -17.76 6.90
C TRP A 144 1.60 -17.44 7.74
N LEU A 145 0.41 -17.86 7.34
CA LEU A 145 -0.78 -17.80 8.20
C LEU A 145 -0.55 -18.59 9.49
N GLU A 146 -0.06 -19.83 9.37
CA GLU A 146 0.26 -20.67 10.52
C GLU A 146 1.31 -20.02 11.43
N ARG A 147 2.42 -19.53 10.85
CA ARG A 147 3.50 -18.87 11.61
C ARG A 147 3.05 -17.61 12.35
N TYR A 148 2.09 -16.87 11.81
CA TYR A 148 1.51 -15.70 12.47
C TYR A 148 0.33 -16.05 13.40
N GLY A 149 -0.05 -17.33 13.51
CA GLY A 149 -1.18 -17.76 14.32
C GLY A 149 -2.54 -17.26 13.80
N VAL A 150 -2.63 -16.95 12.49
CA VAL A 150 -3.84 -16.45 11.84
C VAL A 150 -4.58 -17.63 11.23
N LYS A 151 -5.83 -17.83 11.63
CA LYS A 151 -6.74 -18.78 10.97
C LYS A 151 -7.35 -18.13 9.74
N ALA A 152 -7.35 -18.83 8.60
CA ALA A 152 -8.16 -18.42 7.47
C ALA A 152 -9.64 -18.44 7.92
N LEU A 153 -10.38 -17.37 7.63
CA LEU A 153 -11.84 -17.41 7.79
C LEU A 153 -12.35 -18.46 6.80
N GLU A 154 -13.01 -19.49 7.32
CA GLU A 154 -13.78 -20.40 6.47
C GLU A 154 -14.79 -19.56 5.70
N SER A 155 -14.81 -19.68 4.37
CA SER A 155 -15.81 -19.02 3.54
C SER A 155 -17.18 -19.43 4.06
N THR A 156 -17.93 -18.47 4.61
CA THR A 156 -19.33 -18.70 5.01
C THR A 156 -20.05 -19.24 3.77
N PRO A 157 -20.67 -20.43 3.82
CA PRO A 157 -21.41 -20.93 2.67
C PRO A 157 -22.48 -19.90 2.31
N ASP A 158 -22.58 -19.62 1.02
CA ASP A 158 -23.53 -18.68 0.44
C ASP A 158 -24.96 -19.13 0.80
N ARG A 159 -25.62 -18.41 1.72
CA ARG A 159 -26.99 -18.64 2.16
C ARG A 159 -28.05 -18.30 1.10
N SER A 160 -27.65 -18.01 -0.14
CA SER A 160 -28.58 -17.60 -1.20
C SER A 160 -29.30 -18.76 -1.89
N GLN A 161 -29.10 -20.05 -1.49
CA GLN A 161 -29.75 -21.19 -2.14
C GLN A 161 -30.79 -21.92 -1.29
N GLU A 162 -31.13 -21.47 -0.08
CA GLU A 162 -32.10 -22.18 0.79
C GLU A 162 -33.58 -21.69 0.71
N THR A 163 -33.99 -20.97 -0.33
CA THR A 163 -35.40 -20.61 -0.47
C THR A 163 -35.95 -20.91 -1.87
N ARG A 164 -35.99 -22.19 -2.24
CA ARG A 164 -36.87 -22.66 -3.34
C ARG A 164 -37.10 -24.19 -3.27
N THR A 165 -37.69 -24.67 -2.18
CA THR A 165 -38.50 -25.94 -2.23
C THR A 165 -39.44 -25.91 -1.05
N GLY A 166 -40.70 -25.63 -1.32
CA GLY A 166 -41.78 -25.67 -0.33
C GLY A 166 -43.03 -24.97 -0.82
N GLY A 167 -43.82 -25.61 -1.63
CA GLY A 167 -45.13 -25.17 -2.00
C GLY A 167 -45.83 -26.27 -2.72
#